data_0d19b1334a8190f277f684b8e5315b8b
#
_entry.id   0d19b1334a8190f277f684b8e5315b8b
#
_cell.length_a   1.000
_cell.length_b   1.000
_cell.length_c   1.000
_cell.angle_alpha   90.00
_cell.angle_beta   90.00
_cell.angle_gamma   90.00
#
_symmetry.space_group_name_H-M   'P 1'
#
loop_
_entity.id
_entity.type
_entity.pdbx_description
1 polymer ?
#
loop_
_entity_poly.entity_id
_entity_poly.type
_entity_poly.pdbx_seq_one_letter_code
_entity_poly.pdbx_strand_id
1 'polypeptide(L)'
;ESWDKFKNFDEYDDFTKKWINAAKRILKDDGTIWVIGSYHNIFRVGKILQDLDFWILNDIIWIKTNPMPNFRGTRFSNAHETLIWCSKNKNSKYTFNYNLMKSLNDNLQMRSDWFFPICNGSERLKHNGKKVHPTQKPEALITRILLSVTNPGDVILDPFFGTGTIGAVSKKYNRKFIGIENKKKYIKFAKERIDLVKPLTDIKMLKTNEKKQQKRIPFGRLIELNLIEPGDILHDLKKKWHAKVRIDGSIISENFKGSIHSVAANLLNLPSCNGWTFWYKYEKKDSI
;
A
#
# COMPACT_ATOMS: atom_id res chain seq x y z
N GLU A 1 24.86 17.02 -7.05
CA GLU A 1 25.80 15.97 -7.46
C GLU A 1 26.08 16.09 -8.98
N SER A 2 27.25 15.60 -9.43
CA SER A 2 27.62 15.71 -10.86
C SER A 2 26.68 14.97 -11.81
N TRP A 3 26.03 13.93 -11.34
CA TRP A 3 25.07 13.11 -12.09
C TRP A 3 23.65 13.66 -12.14
N ASP A 4 23.37 14.73 -11.39
CA ASP A 4 22.05 15.38 -11.28
C ASP A 4 22.13 16.83 -11.78
N LYS A 5 23.06 17.10 -12.71
CA LYS A 5 23.25 18.42 -13.33
C LYS A 5 22.81 18.35 -14.77
N PHE A 6 21.68 18.97 -15.06
CA PHE A 6 21.17 19.20 -16.41
C PHE A 6 21.31 20.68 -16.75
N LYS A 7 21.55 20.99 -18.00
CA LYS A 7 21.69 22.38 -18.48
C LYS A 7 20.36 23.13 -18.39
N ASN A 8 19.28 22.44 -18.67
CA ASN A 8 17.90 22.94 -18.65
C ASN A 8 16.90 21.83 -18.39
N PHE A 9 15.64 22.17 -18.34
CA PHE A 9 14.56 21.20 -18.14
C PHE A 9 14.32 20.31 -19.35
N ASP A 10 14.64 20.73 -20.55
CA ASP A 10 14.45 19.90 -21.75
C ASP A 10 15.43 18.72 -21.74
N GLU A 11 16.70 18.97 -21.38
CA GLU A 11 17.70 17.91 -21.20
C GLU A 11 17.28 16.92 -20.10
N TYR A 12 16.72 17.41 -19.01
CA TYR A 12 16.16 16.58 -17.93
C TYR A 12 14.99 15.74 -18.41
N ASP A 13 14.06 16.31 -19.15
CA ASP A 13 12.88 15.64 -19.68
C ASP A 13 13.27 14.56 -20.69
N ASP A 14 14.21 14.84 -21.60
CA ASP A 14 14.72 13.87 -22.56
C ASP A 14 15.39 12.68 -21.88
N PHE A 15 16.21 12.94 -20.87
CA PHE A 15 16.80 11.89 -20.07
C PHE A 15 15.71 11.06 -19.37
N THR A 16 14.72 11.73 -18.77
CA THR A 16 13.63 11.09 -18.04
C THR A 16 12.76 10.24 -18.95
N LYS A 17 12.39 10.76 -20.12
CA LYS A 17 11.65 10.00 -21.14
C LYS A 17 12.39 8.74 -21.59
N LYS A 18 13.71 8.85 -21.83
CA LYS A 18 14.53 7.71 -22.28
C LYS A 18 14.53 6.57 -21.27
N TRP A 19 14.81 6.83 -20.00
CA TRP A 19 14.87 5.75 -19.02
C TRP A 19 13.49 5.21 -18.65
N ILE A 20 12.43 6.05 -18.58
CA ILE A 20 11.07 5.59 -18.32
C ILE A 20 10.56 4.72 -19.48
N ASN A 21 10.83 5.10 -20.73
CA ASN A 21 10.48 4.31 -21.90
C ASN A 21 11.22 2.95 -21.93
N ALA A 22 12.50 2.95 -21.57
CA ALA A 22 13.26 1.71 -21.41
C ALA A 22 12.66 0.82 -20.31
N ALA A 23 12.28 1.40 -19.19
CA ALA A 23 11.60 0.68 -18.10
C ALA A 23 10.25 0.11 -18.55
N LYS A 24 9.42 0.88 -19.29
CA LYS A 24 8.13 0.41 -19.83
C LYS A 24 8.29 -0.82 -20.73
N ARG A 25 9.33 -0.83 -21.57
CA ARG A 25 9.60 -1.93 -22.50
C ARG A 25 9.86 -3.26 -21.79
N ILE A 26 10.56 -3.24 -20.66
CA ILE A 26 10.93 -4.44 -19.91
C ILE A 26 9.98 -4.78 -18.76
N LEU A 27 9.10 -3.84 -18.39
CA LEU A 27 8.09 -4.05 -17.36
C LEU A 27 7.08 -5.08 -17.84
N LYS A 28 6.79 -6.08 -17.02
CA LYS A 28 5.74 -7.06 -17.29
C LYS A 28 4.37 -6.37 -17.37
N ASP A 29 3.38 -7.03 -18.00
CA ASP A 29 2.04 -6.45 -18.13
C ASP A 29 1.31 -6.30 -16.80
N ASP A 30 1.67 -7.12 -15.82
CA ASP A 30 1.21 -7.06 -14.43
C ASP A 30 2.18 -6.30 -13.49
N GLY A 31 3.28 -5.76 -14.03
CA GLY A 31 4.27 -5.01 -13.30
C GLY A 31 3.85 -3.57 -13.00
N THR A 32 4.46 -3.01 -11.95
CA THR A 32 4.26 -1.61 -11.56
C THR A 32 5.59 -0.87 -11.46
N ILE A 33 5.55 0.43 -11.64
CA ILE A 33 6.70 1.33 -11.48
C ILE A 33 6.45 2.31 -10.35
N TRP A 34 7.50 2.60 -9.58
CA TRP A 34 7.51 3.60 -8.53
C TRP A 34 8.63 4.60 -8.78
N VAL A 35 8.30 5.88 -8.74
CA VAL A 35 9.30 6.94 -8.87
C VAL A 35 9.21 7.86 -7.67
N ILE A 36 10.33 8.06 -6.98
CA ILE A 36 10.44 8.96 -5.82
C ILE A 36 11.14 10.23 -6.28
N GLY A 37 10.54 11.36 -6.01
CA GLY A 37 11.13 12.65 -6.36
C GLY A 37 10.80 13.76 -5.39
N SER A 38 11.65 14.80 -5.43
CA SER A 38 11.40 16.04 -4.71
C SER A 38 10.51 16.98 -5.52
N TYR A 39 10.03 18.04 -4.87
CA TYR A 39 9.20 19.07 -5.48
C TYR A 39 9.82 19.73 -6.73
N HIS A 40 11.14 19.65 -6.93
CA HIS A 40 11.79 20.23 -8.11
C HIS A 40 11.36 19.56 -9.41
N ASN A 41 11.24 18.22 -9.43
CA ASN A 41 11.14 17.46 -10.67
C ASN A 41 9.96 16.50 -10.71
N ILE A 42 9.33 16.18 -9.56
CA ILE A 42 8.32 15.12 -9.50
C ILE A 42 7.10 15.37 -10.40
N PHE A 43 6.71 16.63 -10.57
CA PHE A 43 5.59 16.99 -11.44
C PHE A 43 5.91 16.74 -12.92
N ARG A 44 7.17 17.00 -13.34
CA ARG A 44 7.65 16.71 -14.70
C ARG A 44 7.70 15.21 -14.95
N VAL A 45 8.17 14.44 -13.96
CA VAL A 45 8.16 12.97 -14.00
C VAL A 45 6.73 12.45 -14.14
N GLY A 46 5.77 12.98 -13.36
CA GLY A 46 4.36 12.61 -13.43
C GLY A 46 3.77 12.85 -14.81
N LYS A 47 4.05 14.03 -15.41
CA LYS A 47 3.64 14.33 -16.79
C LYS A 47 4.23 13.33 -17.79
N ILE A 48 5.53 13.04 -17.69
CA ILE A 48 6.23 12.13 -18.61
C ILE A 48 5.67 10.69 -18.48
N LEU A 49 5.37 10.23 -17.28
CA LEU A 49 4.73 8.93 -17.07
C LEU A 49 3.39 8.85 -17.80
N GLN A 50 2.54 9.90 -17.70
CA GLN A 50 1.26 9.96 -18.40
C GLN A 50 1.43 10.08 -19.92
N ASP A 51 2.36 10.88 -20.41
CA ASP A 51 2.68 11.02 -21.85
C ASP A 51 3.16 9.68 -22.46
N LEU A 52 3.71 8.79 -21.64
CA LEU A 52 4.12 7.43 -22.01
C LEU A 52 3.05 6.37 -21.68
N ASP A 53 1.79 6.76 -21.50
CA ASP A 53 0.63 5.88 -21.23
C ASP A 53 0.79 4.97 -19.98
N PHE A 54 1.55 5.38 -18.98
CA PHE A 54 1.46 4.76 -17.68
C PHE A 54 0.18 5.23 -16.97
N TRP A 55 -0.46 4.32 -16.26
CA TRP A 55 -1.65 4.65 -15.48
C TRP A 55 -1.26 4.91 -14.03
N ILE A 56 -1.39 6.16 -13.58
CA ILE A 56 -1.10 6.53 -12.18
C ILE A 56 -2.18 5.91 -11.29
N LEU A 57 -1.73 5.10 -10.33
CA LEU A 57 -2.57 4.44 -9.33
C LEU A 57 -2.72 5.29 -8.07
N ASN A 58 -1.61 5.82 -7.58
CA ASN A 58 -1.56 6.79 -6.49
C ASN A 58 -0.34 7.71 -6.60
N ASP A 59 -0.48 8.89 -6.05
CA ASP A 59 0.59 9.70 -5.49
C ASP A 59 0.66 9.46 -3.98
N ILE A 60 1.83 9.12 -3.49
CA ILE A 60 2.06 8.89 -2.06
C ILE A 60 2.97 9.98 -1.53
N ILE A 61 2.61 10.58 -0.43
CA ILE A 61 3.40 11.60 0.24
C ILE A 61 4.17 10.95 1.37
N TRP A 62 5.51 10.84 1.22
CA TRP A 62 6.39 10.48 2.30
C TRP A 62 6.68 11.71 3.17
N ILE A 63 6.04 11.78 4.32
CA ILE A 63 6.24 12.81 5.32
C ILE A 63 7.45 12.40 6.18
N LYS A 64 8.49 13.23 6.15
CA LYS A 64 9.72 13.02 6.92
C LYS A 64 9.48 13.42 8.37
N THR A 65 9.60 12.47 9.29
CA THR A 65 9.40 12.78 10.73
C THR A 65 10.55 13.60 11.34
N ASN A 66 11.69 13.67 10.66
CA ASN A 66 12.88 14.42 11.05
C ASN A 66 13.50 15.18 9.87
N PRO A 67 12.75 16.11 9.21
CA PRO A 67 13.24 16.82 8.03
C PRO A 67 14.43 17.72 8.38
N MET A 68 15.34 17.88 7.42
CA MET A 68 16.43 18.86 7.57
C MET A 68 15.86 20.28 7.56
N PRO A 69 16.21 21.12 8.52
CA PRO A 69 15.77 22.51 8.55
C PRO A 69 16.34 23.30 7.36
N ASN A 70 15.65 24.34 6.96
CA ASN A 70 16.20 25.34 6.05
C ASN A 70 17.03 26.34 6.83
N PHE A 71 18.33 26.12 6.90
CA PHE A 71 19.26 26.93 7.69
C PHE A 71 19.31 28.40 7.25
N ARG A 72 18.92 28.71 6.01
CA ARG A 72 18.89 30.12 5.50
C ARG A 72 17.60 30.85 5.87
N GLY A 73 16.56 30.14 6.36
CA GLY A 73 15.28 30.75 6.71
C GLY A 73 14.50 31.38 5.54
N THR A 74 14.85 31.05 4.30
CA THR A 74 14.30 31.69 3.09
C THR A 74 13.08 31.00 2.50
N ARG A 75 12.73 29.80 3.01
CA ARG A 75 11.59 28.98 2.58
C ARG A 75 11.25 27.96 3.65
N PHE A 76 10.14 27.28 3.48
CA PHE A 76 9.75 26.16 4.36
C PHE A 76 10.75 25.01 4.30
N SER A 77 10.88 24.26 5.40
CA SER A 77 11.64 23.01 5.43
C SER A 77 11.04 22.01 4.45
N ASN A 78 11.90 21.29 3.69
CA ASN A 78 11.44 20.25 2.78
C ASN A 78 11.07 18.98 3.56
N ALA A 79 9.86 18.96 4.11
CA ALA A 79 9.39 17.95 5.03
C ALA A 79 8.75 16.72 4.34
N HIS A 80 8.66 16.69 3.01
CA HIS A 80 8.11 15.53 2.30
C HIS A 80 8.80 15.28 0.96
N GLU A 81 8.64 14.08 0.44
CA GLU A 81 8.87 13.70 -0.96
C GLU A 81 7.64 12.99 -1.49
N THR A 82 7.43 13.10 -2.80
CA THR A 82 6.31 12.44 -3.48
C THR A 82 6.80 11.16 -4.16
N LEU A 83 6.00 10.10 -4.03
CA LEU A 83 6.18 8.85 -4.77
C LEU A 83 5.02 8.72 -5.74
N ILE A 84 5.30 8.51 -7.01
CA ILE A 84 4.28 8.19 -8.01
C ILE A 84 4.30 6.69 -8.25
N TRP A 85 3.15 6.05 -8.05
CA TRP A 85 2.94 4.63 -8.31
C TRP A 85 2.07 4.45 -9.54
N CYS A 86 2.57 3.72 -10.53
CA CYS A 86 1.85 3.48 -11.77
C CYS A 86 1.82 2.00 -12.13
N SER A 87 0.73 1.57 -12.77
CA SER A 87 0.69 0.37 -13.59
C SER A 87 1.15 0.66 -15.02
N LYS A 88 1.51 -0.38 -15.77
CA LYS A 88 2.01 -0.27 -17.15
C LYS A 88 1.00 0.40 -18.08
N ASN A 89 -0.29 0.16 -17.85
CA ASN A 89 -1.43 0.79 -18.53
C ASN A 89 -2.70 0.67 -17.68
N LYS A 90 -3.79 1.30 -18.10
CA LYS A 90 -5.09 1.33 -17.40
C LYS A 90 -5.68 -0.06 -17.12
N ASN A 91 -5.42 -1.04 -17.99
CA ASN A 91 -6.02 -2.37 -17.91
C ASN A 91 -5.10 -3.40 -17.24
N SER A 92 -3.91 -3.01 -16.79
CA SER A 92 -2.96 -3.91 -16.13
C SER A 92 -3.56 -4.50 -14.84
N LYS A 93 -3.39 -5.82 -14.68
CA LYS A 93 -3.74 -6.53 -13.45
C LYS A 93 -2.49 -6.63 -12.59
N TYR A 94 -2.30 -5.68 -11.71
CA TYR A 94 -1.14 -5.60 -10.83
C TYR A 94 -1.40 -6.24 -9.47
N THR A 95 -0.33 -6.62 -8.79
CA THR A 95 -0.37 -7.10 -7.41
C THR A 95 -0.56 -5.91 -6.45
N PHE A 96 -1.53 -6.02 -5.54
CA PHE A 96 -1.63 -5.16 -4.36
C PHE A 96 -2.02 -5.98 -3.14
N ASN A 97 -1.12 -6.08 -2.19
CA ASN A 97 -1.27 -6.89 -0.99
C ASN A 97 -2.12 -6.16 0.08
N TYR A 98 -3.40 -5.91 -0.25
CA TYR A 98 -4.32 -5.11 0.55
C TYR A 98 -4.41 -5.57 2.02
N ASN A 99 -4.59 -6.87 2.26
CA ASN A 99 -4.72 -7.42 3.60
C ASN A 99 -3.43 -7.27 4.42
N LEU A 100 -2.26 -7.43 3.78
CA LEU A 100 -0.97 -7.17 4.41
C LEU A 100 -0.83 -5.70 4.81
N MET A 101 -1.18 -4.80 3.91
CA MET A 101 -1.14 -3.36 4.21
C MET A 101 -2.09 -3.00 5.36
N LYS A 102 -3.28 -3.61 5.41
CA LYS A 102 -4.19 -3.44 6.56
C LYS A 102 -3.59 -3.95 7.87
N SER A 103 -3.02 -5.15 7.87
CA SER A 103 -2.43 -5.73 9.09
C SER A 103 -1.24 -4.92 9.62
N LEU A 104 -0.50 -4.24 8.74
CA LEU A 104 0.56 -3.32 9.10
C LEU A 104 0.06 -1.94 9.56
N ASN A 105 -1.25 -1.71 9.55
CA ASN A 105 -1.91 -0.45 9.92
C ASN A 105 -3.12 -0.70 10.82
N ASP A 106 -2.95 -1.48 11.87
CA ASP A 106 -3.97 -1.79 12.89
C ASP A 106 -5.32 -2.24 12.30
N ASN A 107 -5.28 -3.02 11.22
CA ASN A 107 -6.42 -3.46 10.42
C ASN A 107 -7.23 -2.33 9.75
N LEU A 108 -6.71 -1.11 9.72
CA LEU A 108 -7.27 -0.01 8.94
C LEU A 108 -6.64 0.02 7.54
N GLN A 109 -7.38 0.54 6.56
CA GLN A 109 -6.83 0.73 5.22
C GLN A 109 -5.62 1.65 5.26
N MET A 110 -4.51 1.22 4.63
CA MET A 110 -3.31 2.05 4.50
C MET A 110 -3.61 3.28 3.66
N ARG A 111 -3.20 4.44 4.16
CA ARG A 111 -3.38 5.73 3.49
C ARG A 111 -2.17 6.07 2.62
N SER A 112 -2.29 7.10 1.81
CA SER A 112 -1.22 7.60 0.94
C SER A 112 -0.28 8.62 1.60
N ASP A 113 -0.48 8.95 2.87
CA ASP A 113 0.37 9.80 3.70
C ASP A 113 1.24 8.93 4.63
N TRP A 114 2.51 8.76 4.28
CA TRP A 114 3.42 7.86 4.97
C TRP A 114 4.43 8.62 5.82
N PHE A 115 4.53 8.25 7.08
CA PHE A 115 5.44 8.87 8.04
C PHE A 115 6.65 7.97 8.26
N PHE A 116 7.81 8.41 7.76
CA PHE A 116 9.09 7.74 7.99
C PHE A 116 10.20 8.76 8.22
N PRO A 117 11.18 8.46 9.07
CA PRO A 117 12.37 9.28 9.18
C PRO A 117 13.19 9.23 7.88
N ILE A 118 14.00 10.26 7.66
CA ILE A 118 15.08 10.17 6.66
C ILE A 118 16.10 9.13 7.13
N CYS A 119 16.80 8.50 6.18
CA CYS A 119 17.86 7.56 6.52
C CYS A 119 18.95 8.27 7.35
N ASN A 120 19.16 7.79 8.59
CA ASN A 120 20.13 8.34 9.55
C ASN A 120 20.71 7.24 10.47
N GLY A 121 21.45 7.63 11.50
CA GLY A 121 21.97 6.72 12.50
C GLY A 121 22.81 5.58 11.91
N SER A 122 22.59 4.37 12.43
CA SER A 122 23.27 3.12 12.03
C SER A 122 22.88 2.63 10.64
N GLU A 123 21.67 2.95 10.17
CA GLU A 123 21.20 2.60 8.83
C GLU A 123 21.97 3.35 7.74
N ARG A 124 22.44 4.56 8.06
CA ARG A 124 23.15 5.41 7.10
C ARG A 124 24.55 4.91 6.87
N LEU A 125 24.83 4.46 5.65
CA LEU A 125 26.18 4.01 5.29
C LEU A 125 27.19 5.16 5.36
N LYS A 126 28.25 4.96 6.14
CA LYS A 126 29.36 5.90 6.31
C LYS A 126 30.67 5.20 5.99
N HIS A 127 31.60 5.97 5.45
CA HIS A 127 33.00 5.56 5.24
C HIS A 127 33.90 6.70 5.68
N ASN A 128 34.82 6.42 6.58
CA ASN A 128 35.69 7.43 7.20
C ASN A 128 34.87 8.63 7.78
N GLY A 129 33.79 8.33 8.51
CA GLY A 129 32.90 9.33 9.12
C GLY A 129 32.01 10.10 8.14
N LYS A 130 32.20 9.96 6.82
CA LYS A 130 31.41 10.67 5.80
C LYS A 130 30.33 9.77 5.21
N LYS A 131 29.18 10.38 4.84
CA LYS A 131 28.10 9.68 4.13
C LYS A 131 28.62 9.10 2.82
N VAL A 132 28.34 7.81 2.55
CA VAL A 132 28.71 7.16 1.29
C VAL A 132 27.87 7.70 0.15
N HIS A 133 26.56 7.85 0.35
CA HIS A 133 25.62 8.37 -0.65
C HIS A 133 24.75 9.49 -0.03
N PRO A 134 24.57 10.63 -0.70
CA PRO A 134 23.85 11.78 -0.14
C PRO A 134 22.35 11.50 0.08
N THR A 135 21.73 10.75 -0.80
CA THR A 135 20.26 10.54 -0.87
C THR A 135 19.85 9.09 -0.60
N GLN A 136 20.59 8.34 0.22
CA GLN A 136 20.19 6.98 0.63
C GLN A 136 18.77 7.01 1.21
N LYS A 137 17.88 6.16 0.69
CA LYS A 137 16.50 6.05 1.15
C LYS A 137 16.41 5.12 2.38
N PRO A 138 15.46 5.36 3.31
CA PRO A 138 15.27 4.50 4.47
C PRO A 138 14.71 3.13 4.07
N GLU A 139 15.17 2.07 4.72
CA GLU A 139 14.72 0.69 4.47
C GLU A 139 13.22 0.52 4.74
N ALA A 140 12.70 1.18 5.78
CA ALA A 140 11.28 1.11 6.13
C ALA A 140 10.38 1.58 4.99
N LEU A 141 10.75 2.65 4.29
CA LEU A 141 10.02 3.16 3.11
C LEU A 141 10.03 2.12 1.99
N ILE A 142 11.20 1.59 1.65
CA ILE A 142 11.37 0.58 0.59
C ILE A 142 10.66 -0.72 0.98
N THR A 143 10.71 -1.13 2.23
CA THR A 143 9.99 -2.30 2.75
C THR A 143 8.48 -2.16 2.50
N ARG A 144 7.88 -1.02 2.82
CA ARG A 144 6.45 -0.80 2.58
C ARG A 144 6.10 -0.88 1.11
N ILE A 145 6.92 -0.27 0.22
CA ILE A 145 6.72 -0.35 -1.23
C ILE A 145 6.77 -1.82 -1.68
N LEU A 146 7.85 -2.55 -1.37
CA LEU A 146 8.01 -3.92 -1.83
C LEU A 146 6.90 -4.84 -1.33
N LEU A 147 6.57 -4.76 -0.04
CA LEU A 147 5.53 -5.59 0.55
C LEU A 147 4.14 -5.28 -0.02
N SER A 148 3.87 -4.03 -0.42
CA SER A 148 2.56 -3.67 -0.97
C SER A 148 2.30 -4.23 -2.36
N VAL A 149 3.33 -4.35 -3.21
CA VAL A 149 3.13 -4.62 -4.64
C VAL A 149 3.90 -5.82 -5.18
N THR A 150 4.54 -6.61 -4.32
CA THR A 150 5.31 -7.79 -4.74
C THR A 150 5.09 -8.98 -3.82
N ASN A 151 5.36 -10.18 -4.35
CA ASN A 151 5.36 -11.44 -3.62
C ASN A 151 6.78 -12.02 -3.53
N PRO A 152 7.06 -12.96 -2.59
CA PRO A 152 8.32 -13.69 -2.60
C PRO A 152 8.60 -14.32 -3.96
N GLY A 153 9.85 -14.17 -4.45
CA GLY A 153 10.26 -14.66 -5.76
C GLY A 153 10.14 -13.64 -6.91
N ASP A 154 9.36 -12.57 -6.73
CA ASP A 154 9.26 -11.50 -7.74
C ASP A 154 10.61 -10.81 -7.97
N VAL A 155 10.78 -10.25 -9.18
CA VAL A 155 11.98 -9.55 -9.61
C VAL A 155 11.78 -8.05 -9.55
N ILE A 156 12.65 -7.36 -8.83
CA ILE A 156 12.68 -5.90 -8.70
C ILE A 156 13.86 -5.36 -9.49
N LEU A 157 13.63 -4.36 -10.32
CA LEU A 157 14.68 -3.61 -11.01
C LEU A 157 14.81 -2.21 -10.39
N ASP A 158 16.03 -1.86 -10.02
CA ASP A 158 16.40 -0.49 -9.65
C ASP A 158 17.48 0.03 -10.61
N PRO A 159 17.13 0.92 -11.56
CA PRO A 159 18.09 1.49 -12.50
C PRO A 159 18.98 2.59 -11.91
N PHE A 160 18.75 2.99 -10.65
CA PHE A 160 19.51 4.01 -9.92
C PHE A 160 19.94 3.48 -8.56
N PHE A 161 20.62 2.33 -8.55
CA PHE A 161 20.78 1.45 -7.40
C PHE A 161 21.50 2.09 -6.20
N GLY A 162 22.41 3.02 -6.44
CA GLY A 162 23.17 3.70 -5.39
C GLY A 162 23.87 2.72 -4.45
N THR A 163 23.56 2.83 -3.15
CA THR A 163 24.11 1.95 -2.10
C THR A 163 23.24 0.72 -1.79
N GLY A 164 22.35 0.33 -2.71
CA GLY A 164 21.66 -0.96 -2.70
C GLY A 164 20.59 -1.14 -1.64
N THR A 165 19.89 -0.09 -1.23
CA THR A 165 18.78 -0.22 -0.24
C THR A 165 17.70 -1.19 -0.75
N ILE A 166 17.31 -1.07 -2.04
CA ILE A 166 16.32 -1.97 -2.65
C ILE A 166 16.84 -3.41 -2.67
N GLY A 167 18.12 -3.64 -3.02
CA GLY A 167 18.71 -4.97 -3.00
C GLY A 167 18.73 -5.61 -1.61
N ALA A 168 19.08 -4.83 -0.58
CA ALA A 168 19.09 -5.30 0.81
C ALA A 168 17.68 -5.71 1.26
N VAL A 169 16.68 -4.86 1.03
CA VAL A 169 15.28 -5.14 1.37
C VAL A 169 14.73 -6.31 0.53
N SER A 170 15.04 -6.39 -0.75
CA SER A 170 14.63 -7.50 -1.62
C SER A 170 15.16 -8.83 -1.11
N LYS A 171 16.45 -8.93 -0.79
CA LYS A 171 17.07 -10.13 -0.22
C LYS A 171 16.41 -10.51 1.11
N LYS A 172 16.20 -9.53 2.01
CA LYS A 172 15.56 -9.75 3.31
C LYS A 172 14.21 -10.44 3.19
N TYR A 173 13.40 -10.02 2.22
CA TYR A 173 12.04 -10.51 2.03
C TYR A 173 11.89 -11.54 0.90
N ASN A 174 12.98 -12.19 0.48
CA ASN A 174 12.98 -13.25 -0.54
C ASN A 174 12.47 -12.79 -1.93
N ARG A 175 12.77 -11.57 -2.32
CA ARG A 175 12.60 -11.08 -3.69
C ARG A 175 13.93 -11.15 -4.43
N LYS A 176 13.88 -11.39 -5.73
CA LYS A 176 15.03 -11.24 -6.62
C LYS A 176 15.19 -9.76 -6.98
N PHE A 177 16.40 -9.33 -7.26
CA PHE A 177 16.63 -7.94 -7.67
C PHE A 177 17.71 -7.85 -8.75
N ILE A 178 17.59 -6.78 -9.54
CA ILE A 178 18.59 -6.34 -10.51
C ILE A 178 18.86 -4.88 -10.19
N GLY A 179 20.10 -4.55 -9.84
CA GLY A 179 20.53 -3.17 -9.57
C GLY A 179 21.47 -2.68 -10.65
N ILE A 180 21.24 -1.48 -11.19
CA ILE A 180 22.11 -0.81 -12.15
C ILE A 180 22.74 0.41 -11.46
N GLU A 181 24.06 0.48 -11.48
CA GLU A 181 24.82 1.58 -10.90
C GLU A 181 26.11 1.78 -11.70
N ASN A 182 26.46 3.02 -12.04
CA ASN A 182 27.65 3.34 -12.84
C ASN A 182 28.89 3.63 -11.98
N LYS A 183 28.72 3.96 -10.70
CA LYS A 183 29.83 4.30 -9.80
C LYS A 183 30.33 3.06 -9.06
N LYS A 184 31.52 2.57 -9.45
CA LYS A 184 32.16 1.39 -8.82
C LYS A 184 32.19 1.49 -7.28
N LYS A 185 32.41 2.68 -6.74
CA LYS A 185 32.36 2.90 -5.28
C LYS A 185 31.03 2.53 -4.66
N TYR A 186 29.91 2.93 -5.26
CA TYR A 186 28.58 2.60 -4.74
C TYR A 186 28.28 1.11 -4.87
N ILE A 187 28.67 0.50 -5.98
CA ILE A 187 28.53 -0.94 -6.20
C ILE A 187 29.22 -1.73 -5.09
N LYS A 188 30.47 -1.34 -4.71
CA LYS A 188 31.18 -2.00 -3.61
C LYS A 188 30.39 -1.97 -2.32
N PHE A 189 29.94 -0.79 -1.88
CA PHE A 189 29.16 -0.66 -0.64
C PHE A 189 27.78 -1.34 -0.72
N ALA A 190 27.15 -1.36 -1.88
CA ALA A 190 25.90 -2.08 -2.10
C ALA A 190 26.10 -3.60 -1.91
N LYS A 191 27.15 -4.17 -2.48
CA LYS A 191 27.49 -5.59 -2.31
C LYS A 191 27.77 -5.92 -0.85
N GLU A 192 28.66 -5.20 -0.20
CA GLU A 192 28.98 -5.39 1.23
C GLU A 192 27.72 -5.35 2.10
N ARG A 193 26.84 -4.36 1.89
CA ARG A 193 25.57 -4.25 2.60
C ARG A 193 24.66 -5.45 2.37
N ILE A 194 24.48 -5.85 1.12
CA ILE A 194 23.57 -6.93 0.74
C ILE A 194 24.09 -8.28 1.24
N ASP A 195 25.40 -8.51 1.25
CA ASP A 195 26.00 -9.74 1.72
C ASP A 195 25.71 -9.98 3.21
N LEU A 196 25.65 -8.92 4.00
CA LEU A 196 25.34 -8.99 5.43
C LEU A 196 23.86 -9.27 5.72
N VAL A 197 22.97 -9.12 4.74
CA VAL A 197 21.54 -9.35 4.94
C VAL A 197 21.24 -10.84 5.01
N LYS A 198 20.58 -11.25 6.10
CA LYS A 198 20.03 -12.59 6.27
C LYS A 198 18.57 -12.60 5.76
N PRO A 199 18.23 -13.43 4.76
CA PRO A 199 16.85 -13.59 4.31
C PRO A 199 15.96 -14.12 5.45
N LEU A 200 14.70 -13.73 5.47
CA LEU A 200 13.71 -14.36 6.31
C LEU A 200 13.44 -15.79 5.82
N THR A 201 13.71 -16.77 6.66
CA THR A 201 13.59 -18.20 6.32
C THR A 201 12.20 -18.75 6.52
N ASP A 202 11.42 -18.16 7.42
CA ASP A 202 10.04 -18.59 7.66
C ASP A 202 9.08 -17.93 6.65
N ILE A 203 8.74 -18.72 5.62
CA ILE A 203 7.78 -18.30 4.58
C ILE A 203 6.38 -18.01 5.18
N LYS A 204 6.02 -18.64 6.33
CA LYS A 204 4.75 -18.37 6.99
C LYS A 204 4.66 -16.95 7.52
N MET A 205 5.79 -16.36 7.95
CA MET A 205 5.86 -14.96 8.37
C MET A 205 5.71 -13.97 7.21
N LEU A 206 5.94 -14.42 5.97
CA LEU A 206 5.80 -13.59 4.76
C LEU A 206 4.43 -13.71 4.10
N LYS A 207 3.66 -14.73 4.47
CA LYS A 207 2.29 -14.91 3.98
C LYS A 207 1.34 -14.20 4.93
N THR A 208 0.60 -13.26 4.41
CA THR A 208 -0.61 -12.79 5.10
C THR A 208 -1.63 -13.91 5.10
N ASN A 209 -2.34 -14.06 6.21
CA ASN A 209 -3.55 -14.85 6.20
C ASN A 209 -4.45 -14.27 5.11
N GLU A 210 -4.49 -14.93 3.95
CA GLU A 210 -5.58 -14.70 3.02
C GLU A 210 -6.83 -14.88 3.86
N LYS A 211 -7.66 -13.83 3.98
CA LYS A 211 -9.01 -14.06 4.44
C LYS A 211 -9.52 -15.19 3.53
N LYS A 212 -9.69 -16.39 4.09
CA LYS A 212 -10.51 -17.40 3.42
C LYS A 212 -11.69 -16.61 2.91
N GLN A 213 -11.90 -16.59 1.59
CA GLN A 213 -13.12 -16.03 1.03
C GLN A 213 -14.25 -16.82 1.64
N GLN A 214 -14.72 -16.37 2.80
CA GLN A 214 -15.94 -16.90 3.38
C GLN A 214 -16.98 -16.55 2.33
N LYS A 215 -17.49 -17.58 1.66
CA LYS A 215 -18.60 -17.42 0.73
C LYS A 215 -19.62 -16.56 1.48
N ARG A 216 -19.96 -15.42 0.93
CA ARG A 216 -21.00 -14.55 1.51
C ARG A 216 -22.26 -15.41 1.59
N ILE A 217 -22.68 -15.71 2.78
CA ILE A 217 -23.93 -16.44 3.01
C ILE A 217 -25.03 -15.39 2.96
N PRO A 218 -25.96 -15.45 2.00
CA PRO A 218 -27.12 -14.57 2.01
C PRO A 218 -27.91 -14.76 3.30
N PHE A 219 -28.47 -13.69 3.87
CA PHE A 219 -29.24 -13.78 5.12
C PHE A 219 -30.41 -14.78 5.01
N GLY A 220 -31.10 -14.80 3.86
CA GLY A 220 -32.19 -15.75 3.60
C GLY A 220 -31.76 -17.23 3.71
N ARG A 221 -30.48 -17.56 3.54
CA ARG A 221 -29.99 -18.93 3.73
C ARG A 221 -30.07 -19.40 5.19
N LEU A 222 -30.11 -18.48 6.15
CA LEU A 222 -30.33 -18.85 7.55
C LEU A 222 -31.72 -19.43 7.77
N ILE A 223 -32.71 -19.00 6.96
CA ILE A 223 -34.08 -19.58 6.97
C ILE A 223 -34.05 -21.00 6.41
N GLU A 224 -33.36 -21.19 5.27
CA GLU A 224 -33.21 -22.53 4.66
C GLU A 224 -32.50 -23.54 5.61
N LEU A 225 -31.59 -23.04 6.43
CA LEU A 225 -30.85 -23.84 7.41
C LEU A 225 -31.60 -23.99 8.76
N ASN A 226 -32.81 -23.46 8.88
CA ASN A 226 -33.62 -23.48 10.10
C ASN A 226 -32.93 -22.82 11.32
N LEU A 227 -32.00 -21.85 11.06
CA LEU A 227 -31.33 -21.09 12.11
C LEU A 227 -32.15 -19.87 12.55
N ILE A 228 -33.00 -19.39 11.65
CA ILE A 228 -34.01 -18.36 11.91
C ILE A 228 -35.31 -18.76 11.18
N GLU A 229 -36.44 -18.30 11.69
CA GLU A 229 -37.73 -18.56 11.10
C GLU A 229 -38.42 -17.27 10.61
N PRO A 230 -39.24 -17.34 9.56
CA PRO A 230 -40.12 -16.25 9.22
C PRO A 230 -41.00 -15.89 10.43
N GLY A 231 -41.00 -14.61 10.81
CA GLY A 231 -41.69 -14.15 12.00
C GLY A 231 -40.77 -13.91 13.20
N ASP A 232 -39.56 -14.44 13.20
CA ASP A 232 -38.58 -14.12 14.24
C ASP A 232 -38.33 -12.60 14.35
N ILE A 233 -38.12 -12.15 15.58
CA ILE A 233 -37.84 -10.75 15.86
C ILE A 233 -36.35 -10.61 16.15
N LEU A 234 -35.69 -9.77 15.36
CA LEU A 234 -34.31 -9.37 15.56
C LEU A 234 -34.28 -8.03 16.30
N HIS A 235 -33.27 -7.85 17.14
CA HIS A 235 -33.07 -6.62 17.88
C HIS A 235 -31.64 -6.10 17.68
N ASP A 236 -31.45 -4.81 17.83
CA ASP A 236 -30.11 -4.25 18.03
C ASP A 236 -29.57 -4.59 19.44
N LEU A 237 -28.26 -4.42 19.65
CA LEU A 237 -27.61 -4.75 20.93
C LEU A 237 -28.27 -4.07 22.15
N LYS A 238 -28.79 -2.86 21.98
CA LYS A 238 -29.45 -2.06 23.05
C LYS A 238 -30.95 -2.32 23.14
N LYS A 239 -31.51 -3.18 22.30
CA LYS A 239 -32.97 -3.44 22.17
C LYS A 239 -33.82 -2.20 21.89
N LYS A 240 -33.20 -1.16 21.32
CA LYS A 240 -33.89 0.05 20.92
C LYS A 240 -34.71 -0.16 19.64
N TRP A 241 -34.16 -0.94 18.71
CA TRP A 241 -34.76 -1.23 17.41
C TRP A 241 -35.06 -2.71 17.26
N HIS A 242 -36.14 -3.02 16.55
CA HIS A 242 -36.53 -4.38 16.25
C HIS A 242 -36.96 -4.50 14.79
N ALA A 243 -36.77 -5.69 14.21
CA ALA A 243 -37.23 -6.02 12.87
C ALA A 243 -37.73 -7.46 12.80
N LYS A 244 -38.79 -7.69 12.04
CA LYS A 244 -39.38 -9.02 11.84
C LYS A 244 -38.83 -9.66 10.57
N VAL A 245 -38.41 -10.90 10.68
CA VAL A 245 -37.90 -11.70 9.55
C VAL A 245 -39.07 -12.13 8.67
N ARG A 246 -38.86 -12.05 7.35
CA ARG A 246 -39.82 -12.46 6.34
C ARG A 246 -39.34 -13.69 5.59
N ILE A 247 -40.26 -14.43 4.97
CA ILE A 247 -39.99 -15.66 4.24
C ILE A 247 -39.06 -15.45 3.02
N ASP A 248 -39.03 -14.24 2.47
CA ASP A 248 -38.19 -13.88 1.33
C ASP A 248 -36.74 -13.51 1.73
N GLY A 249 -36.34 -13.69 3.00
CA GLY A 249 -35.05 -13.32 3.51
C GLY A 249 -34.85 -11.81 3.71
N SER A 250 -35.89 -11.01 3.53
CA SER A 250 -35.89 -9.61 3.93
C SER A 250 -36.33 -9.48 5.41
N ILE A 251 -36.06 -8.31 5.99
CA ILE A 251 -36.61 -7.94 7.29
C ILE A 251 -37.45 -6.67 7.16
N ILE A 252 -38.38 -6.48 8.08
CA ILE A 252 -39.20 -5.29 8.15
C ILE A 252 -39.15 -4.69 9.55
N SER A 253 -38.91 -3.39 9.64
CA SER A 253 -38.98 -2.61 10.87
C SER A 253 -39.84 -1.39 10.59
N GLU A 254 -40.82 -1.14 11.43
CA GLU A 254 -41.83 -0.12 11.20
C GLU A 254 -42.44 -0.23 9.78
N ASN A 255 -42.28 0.79 8.95
CA ASN A 255 -42.78 0.83 7.57
C ASN A 255 -41.67 0.57 6.51
N PHE A 256 -40.45 0.25 6.91
CA PHE A 256 -39.35 0.04 6.00
C PHE A 256 -38.98 -1.43 5.88
N LYS A 257 -39.04 -1.96 4.65
CA LYS A 257 -38.68 -3.33 4.28
C LYS A 257 -37.42 -3.34 3.45
N GLY A 258 -36.50 -4.27 3.72
CA GLY A 258 -35.30 -4.42 2.93
C GLY A 258 -34.38 -5.52 3.43
N SER A 259 -33.11 -5.48 2.98
CA SER A 259 -32.08 -6.35 3.51
C SER A 259 -31.72 -5.97 4.94
N ILE A 260 -31.08 -6.90 5.67
CA ILE A 260 -30.56 -6.62 7.04
C ILE A 260 -29.68 -5.37 7.08
N HIS A 261 -28.96 -5.08 5.99
CA HIS A 261 -28.09 -3.91 5.87
C HIS A 261 -28.90 -2.62 5.66
N SER A 262 -29.85 -2.65 4.71
CA SER A 262 -30.64 -1.47 4.35
C SER A 262 -31.60 -1.03 5.46
N VAL A 263 -32.21 -1.99 6.18
CA VAL A 263 -33.08 -1.67 7.32
C VAL A 263 -32.27 -1.06 8.46
N ALA A 264 -31.11 -1.63 8.79
CA ALA A 264 -30.23 -1.06 9.81
C ALA A 264 -29.73 0.34 9.43
N ALA A 265 -29.34 0.56 8.18
CA ALA A 265 -28.91 1.87 7.69
C ALA A 265 -30.03 2.92 7.76
N ASN A 266 -31.26 2.53 7.37
CA ASN A 266 -32.44 3.40 7.44
C ASN A 266 -32.74 3.84 8.87
N LEU A 267 -32.79 2.89 9.82
CA LEU A 267 -33.07 3.18 11.24
C LEU A 267 -32.04 4.10 11.88
N LEU A 268 -30.77 4.01 11.44
CA LEU A 268 -29.66 4.84 11.93
C LEU A 268 -29.51 6.14 11.16
N ASN A 269 -30.28 6.36 10.11
CA ASN A 269 -30.13 7.48 9.16
C ASN A 269 -28.69 7.59 8.61
N LEU A 270 -28.12 6.43 8.22
CA LEU A 270 -26.77 6.31 7.68
C LEU A 270 -26.80 5.86 6.20
N PRO A 271 -25.82 6.25 5.39
CA PRO A 271 -25.73 5.81 4.00
C PRO A 271 -25.50 4.28 3.86
N SER A 272 -24.94 3.63 4.88
CA SER A 272 -24.73 2.18 4.93
C SER A 272 -24.54 1.70 6.36
N CYS A 273 -24.92 0.43 6.63
CA CYS A 273 -24.70 -0.24 7.92
C CYS A 273 -24.45 -1.72 7.70
N ASN A 274 -23.57 -2.34 8.50
CA ASN A 274 -23.38 -3.78 8.46
C ASN A 274 -24.45 -4.49 9.31
N GLY A 275 -25.51 -4.99 8.66
CA GLY A 275 -26.62 -5.67 9.34
C GLY A 275 -26.20 -6.96 10.07
N TRP A 276 -25.12 -7.64 9.68
CA TRP A 276 -24.62 -8.81 10.38
C TRP A 276 -24.07 -8.53 11.78
N THR A 277 -23.61 -7.30 12.02
CA THR A 277 -23.12 -6.85 13.33
C THR A 277 -24.12 -5.99 14.08
N PHE A 278 -25.24 -5.65 13.43
CA PHE A 278 -26.28 -4.80 14.01
C PHE A 278 -27.43 -5.60 14.62
N TRP A 279 -27.84 -6.70 13.96
CA TRP A 279 -29.01 -7.50 14.37
C TRP A 279 -28.61 -8.74 15.15
N TYR A 280 -29.38 -9.01 16.24
CA TYR A 280 -29.22 -10.14 17.13
C TYR A 280 -30.57 -10.86 17.31
N LYS A 281 -30.56 -12.20 17.29
CA LYS A 281 -31.68 -13.02 17.73
C LYS A 281 -31.42 -13.40 19.18
N TYR A 282 -32.37 -13.13 20.06
CA TYR A 282 -32.30 -13.57 21.46
C TYR A 282 -33.10 -14.87 21.58
N GLU A 283 -32.43 -15.90 22.03
CA GLU A 283 -33.12 -17.15 22.40
C GLU A 283 -33.93 -16.89 23.68
N LYS A 284 -35.21 -17.29 23.69
CA LYS A 284 -35.94 -17.44 24.95
C LYS A 284 -35.22 -18.49 25.75
N LYS A 285 -34.64 -18.20 26.90
CA LYS A 285 -34.28 -19.20 27.88
C LYS A 285 -35.58 -19.91 28.26
N ASP A 286 -35.71 -21.18 27.92
CA ASP A 286 -36.76 -22.02 28.47
C ASP A 286 -36.60 -21.91 29.98
N SER A 287 -37.61 -21.34 30.64
CA SER A 287 -37.75 -21.42 32.08
C SER A 287 -38.05 -22.88 32.41
N ILE A 288 -37.06 -23.54 33.03
CA ILE A 288 -37.24 -24.85 33.69
C ILE A 288 -38.13 -24.62 34.92
#